data_8faa0e96b419de3d493bede85e7c9f42
#
_entry.id   8faa0e96b419de3d493bede85e7c9f42
#
_cell.length_a   1.000
_cell.length_b   1.000
_cell.length_c   1.000
_cell.angle_alpha   90.00
_cell.angle_beta   90.00
_cell.angle_gamma   90.00
#
_symmetry.space_group_name_H-M   'P 1'
#
loop_
_entity.id
_entity.type
_entity.pdbx_description
1 polymer ?
#
loop_
_entity_poly.entity_id
_entity_poly.type
_entity_poly.pdbx_seq_one_letter_code
_entity_poly.pdbx_strand_id
1 'polypeptide(L)'
;MEILLTGHTAFLTQEWIETAFPDDHVLTTHAKGEALLDTRVKTVTLDGKQLLSQLTETYQFDRVVYFSEYLLPHGDQEGELDRLRRVLQSCREREVELLYLSGPEAALTPPSGKTLLANAAEELCFHYAKTSKLQVKVFRLPYLYAVSASGAEQFARLFEQMPTGTVQMEEKAAQPLLALCVEELADLIARVFDTWTPEPERFTLPDVFGLTQGQLGGVLQTLQPGLELLYGTDTIQTYPTEDLTVRRRYGWFQRYSLLDDLPAIYRAWCDRQAEKKRFVHRAVDKLRQSPRLLRLAEIAAVWLAAELLVRVTGTDAQFQMIDFRLMFVMLIGTVYGLNAGVLAAVLASVSLAAGYLRQGTTLMLLFYEPANWLAFLAYFVVGASCGYVQLRNTEAARFVQEENDLLRKRLTFTRKLYQDTLEDKQMFRRQILGRRDSFGKIY
;
A
#
# COMPACT_ATOMS: atom_id res chain seq x y z
N MET A 1 -9.68 11.05 -31.50
CA MET A 1 -8.34 11.69 -31.30
C MET A 1 -7.52 10.87 -30.33
N GLU A 2 -6.18 11.03 -30.34
CA GLU A 2 -5.30 10.36 -29.37
C GLU A 2 -4.94 11.36 -28.26
N ILE A 3 -5.31 11.05 -27.02
CA ILE A 3 -5.15 11.96 -25.87
C ILE A 3 -4.21 11.35 -24.85
N LEU A 4 -3.26 12.15 -24.35
CA LEU A 4 -2.37 11.78 -23.25
C LEU A 4 -2.78 12.50 -21.96
N LEU A 5 -3.09 11.75 -20.91
CA LEU A 5 -3.27 12.25 -19.55
C LEU A 5 -2.02 11.92 -18.73
N THR A 6 -1.32 12.92 -18.23
CA THR A 6 -0.04 12.74 -17.54
C THR A 6 0.12 13.69 -16.35
N GLY A 7 1.12 13.43 -15.50
CA GLY A 7 1.31 14.13 -14.24
C GLY A 7 0.61 13.40 -13.09
N HIS A 8 -0.05 14.14 -12.20
CA HIS A 8 -0.79 13.56 -11.07
C HIS A 8 -2.14 12.99 -11.52
N THR A 9 -2.17 11.73 -11.93
CA THR A 9 -3.34 11.06 -12.50
C THR A 9 -4.02 10.06 -11.55
N ALA A 10 -3.62 10.02 -10.26
CA ALA A 10 -4.06 9.02 -9.29
C ALA A 10 -5.58 9.03 -8.96
N PHE A 11 -6.24 10.15 -9.23
CA PHE A 11 -7.67 10.33 -8.98
C PHE A 11 -8.55 10.01 -10.21
N LEU A 12 -7.96 9.77 -11.39
CA LEU A 12 -8.71 9.49 -12.60
C LEU A 12 -9.45 8.16 -12.48
N THR A 13 -10.75 8.20 -12.71
CA THR A 13 -11.62 7.03 -12.80
C THR A 13 -12.06 6.81 -14.25
N GLN A 14 -12.54 5.62 -14.57
CA GLN A 14 -13.09 5.34 -15.88
C GLN A 14 -14.27 6.28 -16.21
N GLU A 15 -15.18 6.49 -15.26
CA GLU A 15 -16.33 7.39 -15.40
C GLU A 15 -15.89 8.83 -15.70
N TRP A 16 -14.83 9.29 -15.04
CA TRP A 16 -14.24 10.60 -15.29
C TRP A 16 -13.71 10.73 -16.73
N ILE A 17 -13.01 9.70 -17.21
CA ILE A 17 -12.46 9.69 -18.57
C ILE A 17 -13.57 9.64 -19.61
N GLU A 18 -14.61 8.84 -19.40
CA GLU A 18 -15.79 8.76 -20.28
C GLU A 18 -16.55 10.09 -20.34
N THR A 19 -16.60 10.83 -19.22
CA THR A 19 -17.23 12.16 -19.18
C THR A 19 -16.40 13.21 -19.90
N ALA A 20 -15.09 13.20 -19.72
CA ALA A 20 -14.19 14.18 -20.33
C ALA A 20 -13.95 13.90 -21.82
N PHE A 21 -13.88 12.63 -22.23
CA PHE A 21 -13.46 12.17 -23.55
C PHE A 21 -14.28 10.95 -24.00
N PRO A 22 -15.58 11.12 -24.34
CA PRO A 22 -16.48 10.01 -24.60
C PRO A 22 -16.11 9.19 -25.85
N ASP A 23 -15.54 9.83 -26.88
CA ASP A 23 -15.27 9.20 -28.19
C ASP A 23 -13.77 9.06 -28.52
N ASP A 24 -12.88 9.44 -27.60
CA ASP A 24 -11.44 9.52 -27.86
C ASP A 24 -10.68 8.30 -27.29
N HIS A 25 -9.49 8.04 -27.85
CA HIS A 25 -8.55 7.08 -27.31
C HIS A 25 -7.66 7.76 -26.29
N VAL A 26 -7.68 7.30 -25.05
CA VAL A 26 -6.98 7.92 -23.94
C VAL A 26 -5.83 7.04 -23.47
N LEU A 27 -4.62 7.62 -23.42
CA LEU A 27 -3.47 7.03 -22.76
C LEU A 27 -3.25 7.77 -21.42
N THR A 28 -3.21 7.05 -20.33
CA THR A 28 -2.91 7.61 -19.02
C THR A 28 -1.62 7.05 -18.47
N THR A 29 -0.80 7.93 -17.88
CA THR A 29 0.45 7.56 -17.22
C THR A 29 0.19 7.44 -15.73
N HIS A 30 0.25 6.20 -15.18
CA HIS A 30 -0.03 5.96 -13.78
C HIS A 30 1.19 5.33 -13.09
N ALA A 31 1.56 5.84 -11.92
CA ALA A 31 2.71 5.33 -11.18
C ALA A 31 2.42 4.01 -10.45
N LYS A 32 1.18 3.79 -9.99
CA LYS A 32 0.66 2.54 -9.41
C LYS A 32 -0.86 2.61 -9.44
N GLY A 33 -1.54 1.73 -10.12
CA GLY A 33 -2.98 1.79 -10.13
C GLY A 33 -3.68 0.56 -10.65
N GLU A 34 -4.92 0.44 -10.30
CA GLU A 34 -5.87 -0.49 -10.87
C GLU A 34 -5.90 -0.26 -12.38
N ALA A 35 -5.76 -1.34 -13.15
CA ALA A 35 -5.89 -1.28 -14.59
C ALA A 35 -7.30 -0.80 -14.93
N LEU A 36 -7.40 0.33 -15.60
CA LEU A 36 -8.67 0.78 -16.18
C LEU A 36 -9.08 -0.25 -17.25
N LEU A 37 -10.24 -0.85 -17.10
CA LEU A 37 -10.68 -2.03 -17.86
C LEU A 37 -11.27 -1.70 -19.23
N ASP A 38 -11.31 -0.44 -19.66
CA ASP A 38 -11.83 -0.06 -20.97
C ASP A 38 -10.80 -0.29 -22.09
N THR A 39 -11.24 -0.81 -23.21
CA THR A 39 -10.41 -1.05 -24.40
C THR A 39 -9.87 0.24 -25.05
N ARG A 40 -10.52 1.39 -24.81
CA ARG A 40 -10.13 2.71 -25.29
C ARG A 40 -9.10 3.39 -24.39
N VAL A 41 -8.97 2.94 -23.15
CA VAL A 41 -8.07 3.51 -22.15
C VAL A 41 -6.88 2.60 -21.93
N LYS A 42 -5.69 3.07 -22.24
CA LYS A 42 -4.44 2.35 -21.99
C LYS A 42 -3.72 3.00 -20.82
N THR A 43 -3.44 2.22 -19.80
CA THR A 43 -2.62 2.67 -18.66
C THR A 43 -1.18 2.21 -18.86
N VAL A 44 -0.25 3.14 -18.80
CA VAL A 44 1.18 2.86 -18.92
C VAL A 44 1.89 3.35 -17.66
N THR A 45 2.63 2.45 -17.04
CA THR A 45 3.49 2.79 -15.90
C THR A 45 4.78 3.41 -16.41
N LEU A 46 5.05 4.65 -16.06
CA LEU A 46 6.29 5.33 -16.41
C LEU A 46 7.40 4.96 -15.43
N ASP A 47 8.20 3.96 -15.77
CA ASP A 47 9.46 3.66 -15.09
C ASP A 47 10.63 4.34 -15.82
N GLY A 48 11.00 5.55 -15.35
CA GLY A 48 12.25 6.21 -15.76
C GLY A 48 12.15 7.21 -16.92
N LYS A 49 13.30 7.81 -17.23
CA LYS A 49 13.44 8.96 -18.15
C LYS A 49 13.20 8.65 -19.64
N GLN A 50 13.30 7.38 -20.02
CA GLN A 50 13.25 6.96 -21.44
C GLN A 50 11.85 6.63 -21.95
N LEU A 51 10.91 6.30 -21.08
CA LEU A 51 9.62 5.78 -21.50
C LEU A 51 8.71 6.83 -22.14
N LEU A 52 8.78 8.09 -21.72
CA LEU A 52 7.94 9.15 -22.27
C LEU A 52 8.31 9.48 -23.72
N SER A 53 9.61 9.55 -24.07
CA SER A 53 10.07 9.76 -25.44
C SER A 53 9.68 8.59 -26.35
N GLN A 54 9.78 7.37 -25.87
CA GLN A 54 9.35 6.17 -26.60
C GLN A 54 7.82 6.15 -26.83
N LEU A 55 7.04 6.58 -25.85
CA LEU A 55 5.58 6.69 -25.98
C LEU A 55 5.20 7.70 -27.05
N THR A 56 5.83 8.88 -27.07
CA THR A 56 5.58 9.90 -28.05
C THR A 56 6.10 9.54 -29.45
N GLU A 57 7.08 8.66 -29.58
CA GLU A 57 7.49 8.09 -30.87
C GLU A 57 6.48 7.06 -31.39
N THR A 58 5.90 6.28 -30.49
CA THR A 58 4.97 5.20 -30.84
C THR A 58 3.53 5.72 -31.06
N TYR A 59 3.09 6.68 -30.26
CA TYR A 59 1.75 7.27 -30.31
C TYR A 59 1.83 8.73 -30.77
N GLN A 60 0.96 9.09 -31.71
CA GLN A 60 0.81 10.47 -32.17
C GLN A 60 -0.32 11.12 -31.38
N PHE A 61 0.01 11.84 -30.30
CA PHE A 61 -0.98 12.54 -29.51
C PHE A 61 -1.40 13.85 -30.18
N ASP A 62 -2.71 14.05 -30.28
CA ASP A 62 -3.32 15.30 -30.72
C ASP A 62 -3.44 16.27 -29.53
N ARG A 63 -3.77 15.71 -28.34
CA ARG A 63 -4.04 16.46 -27.12
C ARG A 63 -3.28 15.90 -25.93
N VAL A 64 -2.82 16.79 -25.05
CA VAL A 64 -2.15 16.42 -23.80
C VAL A 64 -2.76 17.22 -22.66
N VAL A 65 -3.21 16.52 -21.60
CA VAL A 65 -3.59 17.16 -20.34
C VAL A 65 -2.55 16.82 -19.29
N TYR A 66 -1.92 17.86 -18.75
CA TYR A 66 -0.92 17.70 -17.71
C TYR A 66 -1.48 18.19 -16.37
N PHE A 67 -1.60 17.24 -15.42
CA PHE A 67 -2.03 17.51 -14.05
C PHE A 67 -0.79 17.76 -13.18
N SER A 68 -0.56 19.00 -12.77
CA SER A 68 0.60 19.32 -11.95
C SER A 68 0.45 18.84 -10.51
N GLU A 69 1.58 18.60 -9.83
CA GLU A 69 1.60 18.29 -8.40
C GLU A 69 1.14 19.47 -7.51
N TYR A 70 1.10 20.68 -8.08
CA TYR A 70 0.55 21.87 -7.40
C TYR A 70 -0.97 21.85 -7.22
N LEU A 71 -1.67 20.89 -7.83
CA LEU A 71 -3.11 20.66 -7.65
C LEU A 71 -3.43 20.01 -6.30
N LEU A 72 -2.42 19.58 -5.56
CA LEU A 72 -2.55 18.97 -4.24
C LEU A 72 -1.87 19.82 -3.17
N PRO A 73 -2.46 19.96 -1.96
CA PRO A 73 -1.84 20.72 -0.86
C PRO A 73 -0.45 20.20 -0.47
N HIS A 74 -0.27 18.86 -0.55
CA HIS A 74 0.95 18.14 -0.16
C HIS A 74 1.55 17.35 -1.32
N GLY A 75 1.39 17.81 -2.56
CA GLY A 75 1.99 17.18 -3.73
C GLY A 75 3.52 17.15 -3.66
N ASP A 76 4.13 16.12 -4.26
CA ASP A 76 5.59 16.03 -4.43
C ASP A 76 6.07 17.00 -5.52
N GLN A 77 6.45 18.20 -5.08
CA GLN A 77 6.90 19.27 -5.97
C GLN A 77 8.36 19.11 -6.42
N GLU A 78 9.12 18.21 -5.75
CA GLU A 78 10.48 17.90 -6.18
C GLU A 78 10.47 17.24 -7.56
N GLY A 79 11.22 17.82 -8.49
CA GLY A 79 11.29 17.32 -9.86
C GLY A 79 10.07 17.61 -10.75
N GLU A 80 9.06 18.36 -10.29
CA GLU A 80 7.89 18.73 -11.10
C GLU A 80 8.28 19.48 -12.38
N LEU A 81 9.16 20.47 -12.27
CA LEU A 81 9.69 21.21 -13.42
C LEU A 81 10.42 20.30 -14.42
N ASP A 82 11.15 19.32 -13.94
CA ASP A 82 11.84 18.34 -14.79
C ASP A 82 10.88 17.38 -15.48
N ARG A 83 9.79 16.97 -14.78
CA ARG A 83 8.73 16.16 -15.37
C ARG A 83 8.00 16.92 -16.47
N LEU A 84 7.56 18.13 -16.17
CA LEU A 84 6.90 19.01 -17.13
C LEU A 84 7.79 19.31 -18.36
N ARG A 85 9.08 19.64 -18.14
CA ARG A 85 10.03 19.90 -19.21
C ARG A 85 10.17 18.72 -20.17
N ARG A 86 10.17 17.47 -19.66
CA ARG A 86 10.24 16.28 -20.51
C ARG A 86 8.99 16.14 -21.39
N VAL A 87 7.80 16.40 -20.82
CA VAL A 87 6.56 16.39 -21.61
C VAL A 87 6.60 17.44 -22.70
N LEU A 88 6.97 18.68 -22.36
CA LEU A 88 7.09 19.79 -23.32
C LEU A 88 8.11 19.50 -24.43
N GLN A 89 9.26 18.91 -24.07
CA GLN A 89 10.28 18.49 -25.04
C GLN A 89 9.78 17.43 -26.00
N SER A 90 9.02 16.45 -25.52
CA SER A 90 8.49 15.38 -26.36
C SER A 90 7.39 15.85 -27.32
N CYS A 91 6.72 16.96 -27.00
CA CYS A 91 5.67 17.56 -27.84
C CYS A 91 6.18 18.66 -28.75
N ARG A 92 7.46 19.09 -28.65
CA ARG A 92 8.01 20.31 -29.25
C ARG A 92 7.85 20.42 -30.76
N GLU A 93 8.02 19.30 -31.49
CA GLU A 93 8.04 19.31 -32.97
C GLU A 93 6.67 19.04 -33.60
N ARG A 94 5.65 18.87 -32.75
CA ARG A 94 4.29 18.48 -33.17
C ARG A 94 3.30 19.60 -32.90
N GLU A 95 2.23 19.63 -33.67
CA GLU A 95 1.06 20.46 -33.39
C GLU A 95 0.18 19.72 -32.37
N VAL A 96 0.45 19.98 -31.08
CA VAL A 96 -0.27 19.35 -29.95
C VAL A 96 -0.97 20.45 -29.17
N GLU A 97 -2.24 20.15 -28.78
CA GLU A 97 -3.00 20.98 -27.85
C GLU A 97 -2.65 20.55 -26.41
N LEU A 98 -1.86 21.39 -25.70
CA LEU A 98 -1.48 21.12 -24.30
C LEU A 98 -2.32 21.95 -23.34
N LEU A 99 -3.07 21.26 -22.49
CA LEU A 99 -3.74 21.85 -21.34
C LEU A 99 -2.92 21.60 -20.09
N TYR A 100 -2.30 22.64 -19.55
CA TYR A 100 -1.55 22.60 -18.29
C TYR A 100 -2.45 23.04 -17.14
N LEU A 101 -2.71 22.13 -16.19
CA LEU A 101 -3.50 22.39 -15.00
C LEU A 101 -2.56 22.73 -13.84
N SER A 102 -2.46 24.01 -13.52
CA SER A 102 -1.66 24.58 -12.43
C SER A 102 -2.48 24.64 -11.15
N GLY A 103 -1.83 24.64 -9.98
CA GLY A 103 -2.49 24.78 -8.70
C GLY A 103 -2.78 26.23 -8.29
N PRO A 104 -3.44 26.44 -7.16
CA PRO A 104 -3.79 27.77 -6.65
C PRO A 104 -2.57 28.57 -6.22
N GLU A 105 -1.44 27.91 -5.92
CA GLU A 105 -0.18 28.51 -5.48
C GLU A 105 0.28 29.65 -6.38
N ALA A 106 0.08 29.51 -7.72
CA ALA A 106 0.48 30.49 -8.69
C ALA A 106 -0.32 31.82 -8.62
N ALA A 107 -1.49 31.82 -7.98
CA ALA A 107 -2.38 32.97 -7.83
C ALA A 107 -2.45 33.52 -6.41
N LEU A 108 -1.86 32.85 -5.41
CA LEU A 108 -1.87 33.27 -4.01
C LEU A 108 -1.03 34.52 -3.75
N THR A 109 -1.53 35.42 -2.94
CA THR A 109 -0.85 36.67 -2.49
C THR A 109 -0.92 36.80 -0.97
N PRO A 110 0.20 37.09 -0.27
CA PRO A 110 1.55 37.31 -0.79
C PRO A 110 2.20 36.01 -1.30
N PRO A 111 3.15 36.12 -2.25
CA PRO A 111 3.80 34.96 -2.87
C PRO A 111 4.66 34.19 -1.85
N SER A 112 4.65 32.88 -1.96
CA SER A 112 5.50 31.94 -1.22
C SER A 112 6.60 31.35 -2.11
N GLY A 113 7.49 30.53 -1.56
CA GLY A 113 8.45 29.77 -2.38
C GLY A 113 7.75 28.83 -3.40
N LYS A 114 6.62 28.25 -3.03
CA LYS A 114 5.79 27.42 -3.91
C LYS A 114 5.20 28.24 -5.06
N THR A 115 4.78 29.47 -4.80
CA THR A 115 4.28 30.43 -5.82
C THR A 115 5.31 30.67 -6.91
N LEU A 116 6.59 30.81 -6.55
CA LEU A 116 7.67 31.03 -7.53
C LEU A 116 7.86 29.82 -8.44
N LEU A 117 7.83 28.61 -7.88
CA LEU A 117 7.97 27.36 -8.64
C LEU A 117 6.77 27.12 -9.57
N ALA A 118 5.54 27.34 -9.08
CA ALA A 118 4.34 27.21 -9.88
C ALA A 118 4.32 28.21 -11.06
N ASN A 119 4.68 29.46 -10.81
CA ASN A 119 4.81 30.47 -11.89
C ASN A 119 5.94 30.12 -12.87
N ALA A 120 7.07 29.57 -12.41
CA ALA A 120 8.14 29.13 -13.30
C ALA A 120 7.70 28.00 -14.23
N ALA A 121 6.86 27.06 -13.73
CA ALA A 121 6.28 26.00 -14.54
C ALA A 121 5.35 26.56 -15.63
N GLU A 122 4.50 27.54 -15.29
CA GLU A 122 3.63 28.20 -16.26
C GLU A 122 4.41 28.96 -17.32
N GLU A 123 5.44 29.75 -16.93
CA GLU A 123 6.30 30.48 -17.86
C GLU A 123 7.08 29.50 -18.77
N LEU A 124 7.47 28.34 -18.28
CA LEU A 124 8.07 27.30 -19.11
C LEU A 124 7.09 26.85 -20.21
N CYS A 125 5.82 26.63 -19.90
CA CYS A 125 4.80 26.29 -20.88
C CYS A 125 4.65 27.37 -21.95
N PHE A 126 4.58 28.65 -21.56
CA PHE A 126 4.49 29.79 -22.51
C PHE A 126 5.76 29.95 -23.32
N HIS A 127 6.93 29.67 -22.76
CA HIS A 127 8.17 29.69 -23.51
C HIS A 127 8.15 28.67 -24.66
N TYR A 128 7.70 27.43 -24.37
CA TYR A 128 7.56 26.42 -25.41
C TYR A 128 6.48 26.75 -26.42
N ALA A 129 5.36 27.34 -26.04
CA ALA A 129 4.35 27.83 -26.98
C ALA A 129 4.88 28.85 -27.96
N LYS A 130 5.80 29.74 -27.54
CA LYS A 130 6.43 30.77 -28.40
C LYS A 130 7.54 30.21 -29.30
N THR A 131 8.22 29.13 -28.87
CA THR A 131 9.42 28.63 -29.55
C THR A 131 9.17 27.34 -30.36
N SER A 132 7.98 26.79 -30.28
CA SER A 132 7.58 25.54 -30.95
C SER A 132 6.17 25.65 -31.54
N LYS A 133 5.67 24.57 -32.14
CA LYS A 133 4.30 24.47 -32.67
C LYS A 133 3.25 24.12 -31.62
N LEU A 134 3.67 24.02 -30.36
CA LEU A 134 2.81 23.60 -29.26
C LEU A 134 1.77 24.69 -28.93
N GLN A 135 0.51 24.33 -28.91
CA GLN A 135 -0.57 25.22 -28.48
C GLN A 135 -0.82 24.99 -26.99
N VAL A 136 -0.73 26.03 -26.18
CA VAL A 136 -0.77 25.90 -24.71
C VAL A 136 -1.88 26.73 -24.11
N LYS A 137 -2.68 26.07 -23.23
CA LYS A 137 -3.55 26.77 -22.28
C LYS A 137 -3.17 26.39 -20.86
N VAL A 138 -3.14 27.37 -19.98
CA VAL A 138 -2.83 27.20 -18.55
C VAL A 138 -4.06 27.54 -17.74
N PHE A 139 -4.47 26.60 -16.87
CA PHE A 139 -5.55 26.83 -15.92
C PHE A 139 -5.02 26.76 -14.51
N ARG A 140 -5.17 27.84 -13.75
CA ARG A 140 -4.94 27.90 -12.30
C ARG A 140 -6.21 27.45 -11.59
N LEU A 141 -6.14 26.34 -10.90
CA LEU A 141 -7.29 25.70 -10.25
C LEU A 141 -7.13 25.75 -8.73
N PRO A 142 -8.23 25.76 -7.97
CA PRO A 142 -8.21 25.35 -6.57
C PRO A 142 -7.64 23.92 -6.40
N TYR A 143 -7.28 23.53 -5.18
CA TYR A 143 -6.82 22.16 -4.91
C TYR A 143 -7.90 21.14 -5.27
N LEU A 144 -7.50 20.08 -5.93
CA LEU A 144 -8.43 19.05 -6.35
C LEU A 144 -8.79 18.13 -5.17
N TYR A 145 -10.06 17.78 -5.07
CA TYR A 145 -10.53 16.72 -4.19
C TYR A 145 -11.49 15.79 -4.92
N ALA A 146 -11.58 14.53 -4.49
CA ALA A 146 -12.55 13.57 -4.99
C ALA A 146 -13.40 13.02 -3.86
N VAL A 147 -14.68 12.74 -4.14
CA VAL A 147 -15.60 12.15 -3.15
C VAL A 147 -15.34 10.65 -2.96
N SER A 148 -14.49 10.06 -3.77
CA SER A 148 -14.11 8.64 -3.75
C SER A 148 -13.16 8.27 -2.58
N ALA A 149 -12.93 6.98 -2.41
CA ALA A 149 -11.98 6.45 -1.43
C ALA A 149 -10.53 6.94 -1.64
N SER A 150 -10.13 7.27 -2.89
CA SER A 150 -8.83 7.88 -3.18
C SER A 150 -8.77 9.33 -2.70
N GLY A 151 -9.85 10.09 -2.83
CA GLY A 151 -9.94 11.45 -2.31
C GLY A 151 -9.89 11.51 -0.78
N ALA A 152 -10.39 10.50 -0.10
CA ALA A 152 -10.31 10.39 1.35
C ALA A 152 -8.85 10.32 1.87
N GLU A 153 -7.89 9.87 1.06
CA GLU A 153 -6.47 9.84 1.44
C GLU A 153 -5.87 11.25 1.58
N GLN A 154 -6.38 12.24 0.86
CA GLN A 154 -5.93 13.63 1.00
C GLN A 154 -6.22 14.19 2.39
N PHE A 155 -7.31 13.76 3.01
CA PHE A 155 -7.74 14.16 4.34
C PHE A 155 -7.32 13.16 5.42
N ALA A 156 -6.58 12.10 5.07
CA ALA A 156 -6.22 11.03 6.00
C ALA A 156 -5.53 11.56 7.27
N ARG A 157 -4.61 12.53 7.14
CA ARG A 157 -3.93 13.14 8.29
C ARG A 157 -4.89 13.79 9.28
N LEU A 158 -5.94 14.45 8.78
CA LEU A 158 -6.97 15.07 9.63
C LEU A 158 -7.84 13.98 10.27
N PHE A 159 -8.30 13.02 9.48
CA PHE A 159 -9.17 11.95 9.94
C PHE A 159 -8.50 10.99 10.92
N GLU A 160 -7.19 10.74 10.79
CA GLU A 160 -6.40 9.94 11.73
C GLU A 160 -6.23 10.61 13.10
N GLN A 161 -6.26 11.94 13.15
CA GLN A 161 -6.16 12.69 14.39
C GLN A 161 -7.50 12.79 15.12
N MET A 162 -8.64 12.73 14.41
CA MET A 162 -9.96 12.89 15.02
C MET A 162 -10.18 11.96 16.25
N PRO A 163 -9.85 10.66 16.21
CA PRO A 163 -10.03 9.77 17.36
C PRO A 163 -9.24 10.17 18.62
N THR A 164 -8.18 10.97 18.47
CA THR A 164 -7.38 11.45 19.62
C THR A 164 -8.04 12.61 20.37
N GLY A 165 -9.11 13.18 19.79
CA GLY A 165 -9.82 14.32 20.34
C GLY A 165 -9.21 15.68 20.01
N THR A 166 -8.05 15.73 19.37
CA THR A 166 -7.37 16.98 18.98
C THR A 166 -6.92 16.88 17.53
N VAL A 167 -7.25 17.86 16.70
CA VAL A 167 -6.81 17.95 15.29
C VAL A 167 -5.97 19.20 15.10
N GLN A 168 -4.79 19.00 14.53
CA GLN A 168 -3.90 20.08 14.18
C GLN A 168 -4.13 20.48 12.72
N MET A 169 -4.67 21.69 12.53
CA MET A 169 -4.81 22.35 11.24
C MET A 169 -3.49 23.06 10.92
N GLU A 170 -2.94 22.87 9.71
CA GLU A 170 -1.66 23.48 9.32
C GLU A 170 -1.80 25.00 9.16
N GLU A 171 -2.96 25.48 8.72
CA GLU A 171 -3.23 26.87 8.38
C GLU A 171 -4.07 27.59 9.45
N LYS A 172 -4.15 28.92 9.35
CA LYS A 172 -5.04 29.74 10.21
C LYS A 172 -6.51 29.50 9.87
N ALA A 173 -7.39 29.67 10.86
CA ALA A 173 -8.84 29.57 10.66
C ALA A 173 -9.39 30.50 9.58
N ALA A 174 -8.79 31.69 9.39
CA ALA A 174 -9.20 32.67 8.38
C ALA A 174 -8.58 32.44 6.99
N GLN A 175 -7.71 31.44 6.82
CA GLN A 175 -7.12 31.11 5.53
C GLN A 175 -8.19 30.58 4.57
N PRO A 176 -8.21 31.03 3.29
CA PRO A 176 -9.11 30.47 2.28
C PRO A 176 -8.96 28.97 2.12
N LEU A 177 -10.05 28.26 2.07
CA LEU A 177 -10.11 26.83 1.77
C LEU A 177 -10.43 26.64 0.29
N LEU A 178 -9.40 26.54 -0.53
CA LEU A 178 -9.52 26.43 -1.97
C LEU A 178 -9.70 24.96 -2.36
N ALA A 179 -10.87 24.59 -2.88
CA ALA A 179 -11.16 23.21 -3.24
C ALA A 179 -12.04 23.12 -4.49
N LEU A 180 -11.71 22.22 -5.40
CA LEU A 180 -12.44 21.92 -6.62
C LEU A 180 -12.67 20.42 -6.75
N CYS A 181 -13.91 20.00 -6.98
CA CYS A 181 -14.26 18.62 -7.18
C CYS A 181 -13.70 18.10 -8.53
N VAL A 182 -13.05 16.93 -8.49
CA VAL A 182 -12.43 16.31 -9.69
C VAL A 182 -13.49 15.97 -10.74
N GLU A 183 -14.68 15.56 -10.32
CA GLU A 183 -15.78 15.21 -11.22
C GLU A 183 -16.24 16.41 -12.06
N GLU A 184 -16.22 17.63 -11.49
CA GLU A 184 -16.55 18.84 -12.24
C GLU A 184 -15.47 19.27 -13.23
N LEU A 185 -14.22 18.91 -12.97
CA LEU A 185 -13.10 19.21 -13.84
C LEU A 185 -13.22 18.49 -15.19
N ALA A 186 -13.84 17.31 -15.25
CA ALA A 186 -14.07 16.59 -16.49
C ALA A 186 -14.91 17.43 -17.48
N ASP A 187 -16.02 18.03 -17.03
CA ASP A 187 -16.89 18.89 -17.84
C ASP A 187 -16.15 20.16 -18.32
N LEU A 188 -15.32 20.74 -17.45
CA LEU A 188 -14.49 21.89 -17.83
C LEU A 188 -13.51 21.53 -18.96
N ILE A 189 -12.78 20.43 -18.82
CA ILE A 189 -11.77 19.99 -19.81
C ILE A 189 -12.43 19.69 -21.16
N ALA A 190 -13.57 19.00 -21.17
CA ALA A 190 -14.33 18.75 -22.40
C ALA A 190 -14.68 20.07 -23.11
N ARG A 191 -15.25 21.04 -22.41
CA ARG A 191 -15.60 22.36 -22.97
C ARG A 191 -14.41 23.15 -23.46
N VAL A 192 -13.26 23.08 -22.80
CA VAL A 192 -12.03 23.74 -23.21
C VAL A 192 -11.54 23.18 -24.54
N PHE A 193 -11.57 21.86 -24.72
CA PHE A 193 -11.15 21.25 -25.98
C PHE A 193 -12.19 21.43 -27.11
N ASP A 194 -13.47 21.50 -26.82
CA ASP A 194 -14.51 21.78 -27.80
C ASP A 194 -14.39 23.22 -28.41
N THR A 195 -13.90 24.15 -27.59
CA THR A 195 -13.76 25.57 -28.01
C THR A 195 -12.29 26.02 -28.06
N TRP A 196 -11.39 25.10 -28.40
CA TRP A 196 -9.96 25.37 -28.42
C TRP A 196 -9.58 26.47 -29.41
N THR A 197 -8.67 27.33 -28.99
CA THR A 197 -8.05 28.37 -29.83
C THR A 197 -6.53 28.24 -29.75
N PRO A 198 -5.80 28.46 -30.86
CA PRO A 198 -4.35 28.26 -30.88
C PRO A 198 -3.54 29.23 -30.01
N GLU A 199 -4.15 30.35 -29.62
CA GLU A 199 -3.47 31.37 -28.83
C GLU A 199 -3.14 30.88 -27.42
N PRO A 200 -1.90 31.10 -26.93
CA PRO A 200 -1.54 30.75 -25.58
C PRO A 200 -2.24 31.67 -24.57
N GLU A 201 -3.02 31.10 -23.68
CA GLU A 201 -3.84 31.83 -22.73
C GLU A 201 -3.68 31.26 -21.30
N ARG A 202 -3.89 32.14 -20.32
CA ARG A 202 -3.90 31.79 -18.90
C ARG A 202 -5.25 32.14 -18.30
N PHE A 203 -5.85 31.17 -17.60
CA PHE A 203 -7.12 31.33 -16.90
C PHE A 203 -6.94 31.02 -15.42
N THR A 204 -7.62 31.78 -14.57
CA THR A 204 -7.67 31.50 -13.14
C THR A 204 -9.13 31.21 -12.76
N LEU A 205 -9.39 30.06 -12.14
CA LEU A 205 -10.70 29.78 -11.58
C LEU A 205 -10.84 30.53 -10.26
N PRO A 206 -11.89 31.34 -10.09
CA PRO A 206 -12.10 32.08 -8.85
C PRO A 206 -12.55 31.18 -7.70
N ASP A 207 -12.31 31.59 -6.46
CA ASP A 207 -12.96 31.01 -5.30
C ASP A 207 -14.41 31.48 -5.21
N VAL A 208 -15.32 30.64 -5.67
CA VAL A 208 -16.77 30.98 -5.76
C VAL A 208 -17.43 30.93 -4.38
N PHE A 209 -16.99 30.04 -3.50
CA PHE A 209 -17.67 29.79 -2.23
C PHE A 209 -17.10 30.62 -1.08
N GLY A 210 -15.90 31.16 -1.18
CA GLY A 210 -15.25 31.93 -0.11
C GLY A 210 -15.10 31.14 1.18
N LEU A 211 -14.80 29.84 1.06
CA LEU A 211 -14.67 28.95 2.23
C LEU A 211 -13.40 29.25 3.00
N THR A 212 -13.42 28.93 4.30
CA THR A 212 -12.27 29.09 5.18
C THR A 212 -11.92 27.81 5.91
N GLN A 213 -10.67 27.70 6.37
CA GLN A 213 -10.20 26.58 7.20
C GLN A 213 -10.99 26.46 8.52
N GLY A 214 -11.49 27.58 9.04
CA GLY A 214 -12.36 27.61 10.22
C GLY A 214 -13.70 26.91 9.97
N GLN A 215 -14.29 27.10 8.79
CA GLN A 215 -15.52 26.40 8.41
C GLN A 215 -15.28 24.89 8.23
N LEU A 216 -14.14 24.49 7.63
CA LEU A 216 -13.74 23.08 7.56
C LEU A 216 -13.66 22.48 8.97
N GLY A 217 -12.98 23.18 9.89
CA GLY A 217 -12.92 22.75 11.29
C GLY A 217 -14.31 22.61 11.94
N GLY A 218 -15.23 23.53 11.66
CA GLY A 218 -16.62 23.45 12.14
C GLY A 218 -17.35 22.19 11.64
N VAL A 219 -17.15 21.78 10.38
CA VAL A 219 -17.71 20.53 9.86
C VAL A 219 -17.07 19.33 10.55
N LEU A 220 -15.75 19.32 10.79
CA LEU A 220 -15.08 18.26 11.53
C LEU A 220 -15.62 18.11 12.96
N GLN A 221 -15.89 19.23 13.66
CA GLN A 221 -16.54 19.22 14.98
C GLN A 221 -17.98 18.70 14.93
N THR A 222 -18.69 18.91 13.83
CA THR A 222 -20.04 18.34 13.64
C THR A 222 -19.97 16.82 13.43
N LEU A 223 -18.93 16.33 12.73
CA LEU A 223 -18.70 14.89 12.54
C LEU A 223 -18.28 14.19 13.83
N GLN A 224 -17.50 14.87 14.68
CA GLN A 224 -17.08 14.35 15.97
C GLN A 224 -17.22 15.43 17.05
N PRO A 225 -18.30 15.42 17.85
CA PRO A 225 -18.49 16.37 18.94
C PRO A 225 -17.38 16.29 19.99
N GLY A 226 -16.93 17.46 20.46
CA GLY A 226 -15.86 17.57 21.46
C GLY A 226 -14.45 17.61 20.89
N LEU A 227 -14.31 17.73 19.57
CA LEU A 227 -13.01 17.86 18.91
C LEU A 227 -12.39 19.23 19.19
N GLU A 228 -11.13 19.23 19.68
CA GLU A 228 -10.32 20.43 19.85
C GLU A 228 -9.52 20.70 18.56
N LEU A 229 -9.61 21.94 18.07
CA LEU A 229 -8.92 22.35 16.83
C LEU A 229 -7.78 23.31 17.16
N LEU A 230 -6.58 22.94 16.75
CA LEU A 230 -5.38 23.78 16.85
C LEU A 230 -5.03 24.30 15.46
N TYR A 231 -5.08 25.62 15.29
CA TYR A 231 -4.77 26.25 14.01
C TYR A 231 -3.32 26.72 13.93
N GLY A 232 -2.74 26.66 12.74
CA GLY A 232 -1.42 27.18 12.45
C GLY A 232 -1.28 28.70 12.60
N THR A 233 -0.06 29.19 12.47
CA THR A 233 0.27 30.62 12.68
C THR A 233 0.73 31.32 11.41
N ASP A 234 0.68 30.69 10.24
CA ASP A 234 1.20 31.19 8.98
C ASP A 234 0.50 32.45 8.49
N THR A 235 1.12 33.15 7.55
CA THR A 235 0.55 34.38 7.00
C THR A 235 -0.68 34.06 6.15
N ILE A 236 -1.80 34.78 6.39
CA ILE A 236 -3.01 34.62 5.58
C ILE A 236 -2.74 35.07 4.16
N GLN A 237 -3.04 34.19 3.21
CA GLN A 237 -2.95 34.48 1.78
C GLN A 237 -4.34 34.71 1.21
N THR A 238 -4.40 35.50 0.16
CA THR A 238 -5.65 35.80 -0.57
C THR A 238 -5.62 35.17 -1.95
N TYR A 239 -6.79 34.81 -2.45
CA TYR A 239 -6.99 34.21 -3.78
C TYR A 239 -8.07 35.00 -4.54
N PRO A 240 -8.00 35.11 -5.89
CA PRO A 240 -9.00 35.82 -6.68
C PRO A 240 -10.41 35.24 -6.52
N THR A 241 -11.41 36.12 -6.29
CA THR A 241 -12.81 35.74 -6.08
C THR A 241 -13.74 36.14 -7.20
N GLU A 242 -13.35 37.07 -8.07
CA GLU A 242 -14.25 37.72 -9.04
C GLU A 242 -13.88 37.51 -10.53
N ASP A 243 -13.05 36.52 -10.86
CA ASP A 243 -12.71 36.28 -12.28
C ASP A 243 -13.83 35.49 -12.98
N LEU A 244 -14.61 36.17 -13.80
CA LEU A 244 -15.69 35.59 -14.60
C LEU A 244 -15.26 35.12 -16.01
N THR A 245 -13.99 35.16 -16.34
CA THR A 245 -13.46 34.88 -17.69
C THR A 245 -13.81 33.46 -18.13
N VAL A 246 -13.58 32.46 -17.29
CA VAL A 246 -13.89 31.05 -17.57
C VAL A 246 -15.39 30.86 -17.77
N ARG A 247 -16.22 31.46 -16.92
CA ARG A 247 -17.68 31.37 -17.02
C ARG A 247 -18.20 31.98 -18.33
N ARG A 248 -17.67 33.14 -18.73
CA ARG A 248 -18.09 33.81 -19.98
C ARG A 248 -17.67 33.04 -21.23
N ARG A 249 -16.46 32.48 -21.22
CA ARG A 249 -15.90 31.80 -22.38
C ARG A 249 -16.38 30.37 -22.55
N TYR A 250 -16.40 29.59 -21.48
CA TYR A 250 -16.71 28.14 -21.51
C TYR A 250 -18.10 27.82 -20.97
N GLY A 251 -18.86 28.79 -20.45
CA GLY A 251 -20.15 28.58 -19.83
C GLY A 251 -20.10 27.68 -18.59
N TRP A 252 -18.92 27.56 -17.97
CA TRP A 252 -18.65 26.66 -16.86
C TRP A 252 -18.53 27.45 -15.53
N PHE A 253 -18.99 26.84 -14.45
CA PHE A 253 -18.85 27.36 -13.09
C PHE A 253 -18.89 26.19 -12.08
N GLN A 254 -18.22 26.36 -10.95
CA GLN A 254 -18.17 25.38 -9.87
C GLN A 254 -19.53 25.24 -9.20
N ARG A 255 -19.95 24.00 -8.90
CA ARG A 255 -21.25 23.65 -8.30
C ARG A 255 -21.09 22.96 -6.96
N TYR A 256 -20.05 22.12 -6.78
CA TYR A 256 -19.87 21.32 -5.57
C TYR A 256 -18.97 22.02 -4.57
N SER A 257 -19.39 21.94 -3.30
CA SER A 257 -18.67 22.51 -2.16
C SER A 257 -18.00 21.39 -1.37
N LEU A 258 -16.71 21.54 -1.07
CA LEU A 258 -16.00 20.58 -0.22
C LEU A 258 -16.68 20.35 1.13
N LEU A 259 -17.26 21.40 1.74
CA LEU A 259 -17.89 21.27 3.06
C LEU A 259 -19.12 20.37 3.02
N ASP A 260 -19.88 20.38 1.92
CA ASP A 260 -21.05 19.53 1.73
C ASP A 260 -20.65 18.08 1.46
N ASP A 261 -19.52 17.86 0.77
CA ASP A 261 -19.02 16.55 0.41
C ASP A 261 -18.21 15.87 1.53
N LEU A 262 -17.65 16.66 2.46
CA LEU A 262 -16.74 16.16 3.52
C LEU A 262 -17.35 15.03 4.37
N PRO A 263 -18.63 15.05 4.74
CA PRO A 263 -19.25 13.94 5.47
C PRO A 263 -19.26 12.62 4.67
N ALA A 264 -19.43 12.70 3.35
CA ALA A 264 -19.38 11.53 2.46
C ALA A 264 -17.94 10.98 2.34
N ILE A 265 -16.97 11.87 2.19
CA ILE A 265 -15.53 11.54 2.15
C ILE A 265 -15.11 10.88 3.47
N TYR A 266 -15.54 11.39 4.61
CA TYR A 266 -15.23 10.81 5.92
C TYR A 266 -15.83 9.42 6.09
N ARG A 267 -17.07 9.19 5.65
CA ARG A 267 -17.69 7.84 5.67
C ARG A 267 -16.89 6.86 4.79
N ALA A 268 -16.55 7.26 3.56
CA ALA A 268 -15.75 6.42 2.66
C ALA A 268 -14.38 6.04 3.28
N TRP A 269 -13.74 6.98 4.00
CA TRP A 269 -12.52 6.71 4.74
C TRP A 269 -12.73 5.71 5.88
N CYS A 270 -13.78 5.87 6.69
CA CYS A 270 -14.12 4.95 7.78
C CYS A 270 -14.40 3.53 7.26
N ASP A 271 -15.16 3.41 6.17
CA ASP A 271 -15.46 2.12 5.55
C ASP A 271 -14.19 1.41 5.06
N ARG A 272 -13.30 2.15 4.39
CA ARG A 272 -11.99 1.63 3.94
C ARG A 272 -11.10 1.18 5.11
N GLN A 273 -11.09 1.92 6.21
CA GLN A 273 -10.36 1.53 7.42
C GLN A 273 -10.96 0.26 8.05
N ALA A 274 -12.30 0.16 8.08
CA ALA A 274 -12.99 -1.03 8.55
C ALA A 274 -12.69 -2.26 7.68
N GLU A 275 -12.65 -2.10 6.35
CA GLU A 275 -12.28 -3.16 5.42
C GLU A 275 -10.83 -3.61 5.60
N LYS A 276 -9.88 -2.68 5.73
CA LYS A 276 -8.46 -2.99 6.02
C LYS A 276 -8.34 -3.80 7.31
N LYS A 277 -9.04 -3.41 8.39
CA LYS A 277 -9.05 -4.14 9.66
C LYS A 277 -9.67 -5.54 9.51
N ARG A 278 -10.79 -5.66 8.79
CA ARG A 278 -11.44 -6.96 8.51
C ARG A 278 -10.57 -7.88 7.67
N PHE A 279 -9.84 -7.33 6.70
CA PHE A 279 -8.90 -8.10 5.87
C PHE A 279 -7.75 -8.65 6.72
N VAL A 280 -7.13 -7.81 7.55
CA VAL A 280 -6.06 -8.24 8.48
C VAL A 280 -6.57 -9.31 9.45
N HIS A 281 -7.75 -9.12 10.05
CA HIS A 281 -8.35 -10.13 10.93
C HIS A 281 -8.61 -11.46 10.22
N ARG A 282 -9.20 -11.43 9.02
CA ARG A 282 -9.42 -12.64 8.21
C ARG A 282 -8.11 -13.34 7.83
N ALA A 283 -7.06 -12.56 7.50
CA ALA A 283 -5.75 -13.11 7.18
C ALA A 283 -5.12 -13.78 8.41
N VAL A 284 -5.19 -13.15 9.58
CA VAL A 284 -4.71 -13.70 10.86
C VAL A 284 -5.49 -14.94 11.26
N ASP A 285 -6.82 -14.93 11.15
CA ASP A 285 -7.67 -16.07 11.46
C ASP A 285 -7.40 -17.26 10.51
N LYS A 286 -7.23 -17.00 9.23
CA LYS A 286 -6.85 -18.01 8.23
C LYS A 286 -5.47 -18.61 8.51
N LEU A 287 -4.52 -17.76 8.96
CA LEU A 287 -3.19 -18.21 9.40
C LEU A 287 -3.30 -19.10 10.64
N ARG A 288 -4.13 -18.71 11.62
CA ARG A 288 -4.33 -19.43 12.88
C ARG A 288 -5.04 -20.77 12.70
N GLN A 289 -5.95 -20.87 11.72
CA GLN A 289 -6.70 -22.11 11.44
C GLN A 289 -5.89 -23.16 10.70
N SER A 290 -4.78 -22.80 10.03
CA SER A 290 -3.95 -23.74 9.28
C SER A 290 -2.61 -23.98 10.00
N PRO A 291 -2.38 -25.16 10.60
CA PRO A 291 -1.14 -25.46 11.32
C PRO A 291 0.10 -25.46 10.41
N ARG A 292 -0.08 -25.66 9.10
CA ARG A 292 1.02 -25.56 8.12
C ARG A 292 1.42 -24.13 7.85
N LEU A 293 0.44 -23.22 7.71
CA LEU A 293 0.68 -21.79 7.49
C LEU A 293 1.26 -21.13 8.73
N LEU A 294 0.83 -21.57 9.93
CA LEU A 294 1.39 -21.07 11.18
C LEU A 294 2.90 -21.40 11.28
N ARG A 295 3.29 -22.66 10.97
CA ARG A 295 4.71 -23.05 10.93
C ARG A 295 5.53 -22.25 9.94
N LEU A 296 4.98 -22.00 8.74
CA LEU A 296 5.67 -21.18 7.74
C LEU A 296 5.81 -19.73 8.21
N ALA A 297 4.79 -19.19 8.88
CA ALA A 297 4.85 -17.84 9.45
C ALA A 297 5.88 -17.72 10.58
N GLU A 298 5.99 -18.77 11.44
CA GLU A 298 7.02 -18.83 12.49
C GLU A 298 8.43 -18.92 11.89
N ILE A 299 8.65 -19.74 10.87
CA ILE A 299 9.93 -19.84 10.16
C ILE A 299 10.28 -18.47 9.51
N ALA A 300 9.30 -17.83 8.86
CA ALA A 300 9.50 -16.52 8.25
C ALA A 300 9.80 -15.42 9.30
N ALA A 301 9.13 -15.45 10.45
CA ALA A 301 9.38 -14.49 11.54
C ALA A 301 10.80 -14.65 12.12
N VAL A 302 11.25 -15.87 12.35
CA VAL A 302 12.60 -16.14 12.85
C VAL A 302 13.66 -15.78 11.80
N TRP A 303 13.38 -16.01 10.51
CA TRP A 303 14.25 -15.58 9.42
C TRP A 303 14.38 -14.06 9.34
N LEU A 304 13.25 -13.32 9.45
CA LEU A 304 13.27 -11.85 9.48
C LEU A 304 14.04 -11.32 10.68
N ALA A 305 13.87 -11.93 11.86
CA ALA A 305 14.62 -11.56 13.06
C ALA A 305 16.13 -11.79 12.88
N ALA A 306 16.53 -12.92 12.28
CA ALA A 306 17.94 -13.21 11.99
C ALA A 306 18.52 -12.20 10.97
N GLU A 307 17.77 -11.87 9.92
CA GLU A 307 18.20 -10.88 8.92
C GLU A 307 18.29 -9.46 9.50
N LEU A 308 17.37 -9.10 10.39
CA LEU A 308 17.42 -7.83 11.12
C LEU A 308 18.68 -7.76 12.03
N LEU A 309 18.97 -8.85 12.74
CA LEU A 309 20.19 -8.96 13.55
C LEU A 309 21.44 -8.80 12.70
N VAL A 310 21.54 -9.47 11.57
CA VAL A 310 22.67 -9.33 10.62
C VAL A 310 22.85 -7.87 10.18
N ARG A 311 21.76 -7.13 9.96
CA ARG A 311 21.83 -5.72 9.54
C ARG A 311 22.25 -4.79 10.67
N VAL A 312 21.76 -5.03 11.86
CA VAL A 312 22.08 -4.19 13.05
C VAL A 312 23.52 -4.44 13.52
N THR A 313 23.97 -5.69 13.50
CA THR A 313 25.29 -6.08 14.01
C THR A 313 26.40 -6.01 12.96
N GLY A 314 26.05 -5.89 11.68
CA GLY A 314 27.02 -5.85 10.56
C GLY A 314 27.98 -4.65 10.59
N THR A 315 27.77 -3.66 11.45
CA THR A 315 28.62 -2.49 11.65
C THR A 315 29.64 -2.67 12.79
N ASP A 316 29.46 -3.65 13.69
CA ASP A 316 30.28 -3.83 14.86
C ASP A 316 31.28 -5.00 14.68
N ALA A 317 32.58 -4.71 14.77
CA ALA A 317 33.66 -5.67 14.58
C ALA A 317 33.61 -6.88 15.55
N GLN A 318 33.01 -6.71 16.74
CA GLN A 318 32.88 -7.78 17.74
C GLN A 318 31.91 -8.89 17.34
N PHE A 319 30.92 -8.60 16.50
CA PHE A 319 29.89 -9.55 16.09
C PHE A 319 30.13 -10.16 14.69
N GLN A 320 31.19 -9.76 13.99
CA GLN A 320 31.54 -10.28 12.65
C GLN A 320 31.84 -11.79 12.64
N MET A 321 32.15 -12.38 13.80
CA MET A 321 32.39 -13.83 13.93
C MET A 321 31.13 -14.69 14.08
N ILE A 322 29.96 -14.08 14.36
CA ILE A 322 28.73 -14.82 14.62
C ILE A 322 27.84 -14.76 13.39
N ASP A 323 27.68 -15.90 12.73
CA ASP A 323 26.72 -16.03 11.61
C ASP A 323 25.31 -16.32 12.15
N PHE A 324 24.50 -15.28 12.29
CA PHE A 324 23.11 -15.40 12.75
C PHE A 324 22.23 -16.21 11.80
N ARG A 325 22.59 -16.32 10.51
CA ARG A 325 21.90 -17.17 9.54
C ARG A 325 22.14 -18.63 9.84
N LEU A 326 23.36 -18.99 10.26
CA LEU A 326 23.68 -20.35 10.69
C LEU A 326 22.88 -20.72 11.96
N MET A 327 22.78 -19.78 12.92
CA MET A 327 21.96 -19.98 14.12
C MET A 327 20.47 -20.17 13.76
N PHE A 328 19.95 -19.41 12.82
CA PHE A 328 18.59 -19.61 12.31
C PHE A 328 18.39 -21.01 11.73
N VAL A 329 19.30 -21.49 10.87
CA VAL A 329 19.23 -22.83 10.26
C VAL A 329 19.27 -23.91 11.35
N MET A 330 20.15 -23.78 12.32
CA MET A 330 20.29 -24.72 13.44
C MET A 330 18.98 -24.77 14.27
N LEU A 331 18.42 -23.62 14.61
CA LEU A 331 17.22 -23.51 15.44
C LEU A 331 16.01 -24.13 14.71
N ILE A 332 15.81 -23.80 13.44
CA ILE A 332 14.69 -24.36 12.68
C ILE A 332 14.85 -25.87 12.44
N GLY A 333 16.07 -26.32 12.14
CA GLY A 333 16.37 -27.76 11.98
C GLY A 333 16.08 -28.56 13.25
N THR A 334 16.45 -28.05 14.42
CA THR A 334 16.25 -28.73 15.71
C THR A 334 14.78 -28.73 16.16
N VAL A 335 13.99 -27.70 15.83
CA VAL A 335 12.59 -27.58 16.26
C VAL A 335 11.64 -28.29 15.31
N TYR A 336 11.80 -28.12 13.99
CA TYR A 336 10.82 -28.55 12.99
C TYR A 336 11.26 -29.76 12.15
N GLY A 337 12.50 -30.21 12.31
CA GLY A 337 13.04 -31.42 11.66
C GLY A 337 13.64 -31.19 10.28
N LEU A 338 13.94 -32.31 9.57
CA LEU A 338 14.75 -32.34 8.38
C LEU A 338 14.24 -31.43 7.25
N ASN A 339 12.95 -31.52 6.92
CA ASN A 339 12.39 -30.73 5.80
C ASN A 339 12.43 -29.23 6.08
N ALA A 340 12.21 -28.81 7.31
CA ALA A 340 12.27 -27.41 7.70
C ALA A 340 13.73 -26.92 7.79
N GLY A 341 14.65 -27.76 8.26
CA GLY A 341 16.08 -27.47 8.29
C GLY A 341 16.68 -27.23 6.90
N VAL A 342 16.30 -28.05 5.92
CA VAL A 342 16.71 -27.86 4.51
C VAL A 342 16.11 -26.58 3.94
N LEU A 343 14.82 -26.31 4.21
CA LEU A 343 14.16 -25.07 3.77
C LEU A 343 14.82 -23.83 4.39
N ALA A 344 15.18 -23.88 5.66
CA ALA A 344 15.90 -22.81 6.35
C ALA A 344 17.30 -22.58 5.72
N ALA A 345 18.01 -23.66 5.36
CA ALA A 345 19.31 -23.59 4.68
C ALA A 345 19.19 -22.90 3.30
N VAL A 346 18.13 -23.19 2.53
CA VAL A 346 17.85 -22.51 1.26
C VAL A 346 17.58 -21.02 1.49
N LEU A 347 16.74 -20.65 2.45
CA LEU A 347 16.44 -19.25 2.77
C LEU A 347 17.70 -18.49 3.22
N ALA A 348 18.52 -19.09 4.09
CA ALA A 348 19.79 -18.51 4.53
C ALA A 348 20.76 -18.32 3.35
N SER A 349 20.82 -19.28 2.44
CA SER A 349 21.65 -19.22 1.23
C SER A 349 21.20 -18.09 0.29
N VAL A 350 19.90 -17.94 0.06
CA VAL A 350 19.34 -16.84 -0.76
C VAL A 350 19.62 -15.48 -0.11
N SER A 351 19.45 -15.38 1.20
CA SER A 351 19.76 -14.15 1.95
C SER A 351 21.23 -13.77 1.88
N LEU A 352 22.14 -14.77 1.99
CA LEU A 352 23.59 -14.56 1.84
C LEU A 352 23.93 -14.07 0.43
N ALA A 353 23.41 -14.73 -0.61
CA ALA A 353 23.61 -14.34 -2.01
C ALA A 353 23.09 -12.92 -2.29
N ALA A 354 21.92 -12.57 -1.77
CA ALA A 354 21.38 -11.22 -1.87
C ALA A 354 22.27 -10.17 -1.17
N GLY A 355 22.91 -10.53 -0.06
CA GLY A 355 23.90 -9.70 0.63
C GLY A 355 25.10 -9.39 -0.26
N TYR A 356 25.67 -10.39 -0.91
CA TYR A 356 26.80 -10.23 -1.84
C TYR A 356 26.44 -9.38 -3.07
N LEU A 357 25.24 -9.58 -3.63
CA LEU A 357 24.75 -8.77 -4.76
C LEU A 357 24.61 -7.28 -4.40
N ARG A 358 24.17 -6.96 -3.18
CA ARG A 358 24.10 -5.57 -2.69
C ARG A 358 25.48 -4.92 -2.52
N GLN A 359 26.50 -5.71 -2.24
CA GLN A 359 27.90 -5.24 -2.15
C GLN A 359 28.58 -5.09 -3.51
N GLY A 360 27.84 -5.31 -4.63
CA GLY A 360 28.33 -5.12 -5.99
C GLY A 360 29.06 -6.32 -6.59
N THR A 361 29.05 -7.47 -5.91
CA THR A 361 29.63 -8.71 -6.48
C THR A 361 28.68 -9.34 -7.49
N THR A 362 29.20 -9.70 -8.68
CA THR A 362 28.41 -10.37 -9.71
C THR A 362 28.20 -11.84 -9.32
N LEU A 363 27.03 -12.42 -9.61
CA LEU A 363 26.74 -13.84 -9.35
C LEU A 363 27.81 -14.78 -9.90
N MET A 364 28.43 -14.45 -11.04
CA MET A 364 29.48 -15.25 -11.65
C MET A 364 30.75 -15.29 -10.80
N LEU A 365 31.10 -14.17 -10.15
CA LEU A 365 32.26 -14.06 -9.25
C LEU A 365 32.03 -14.84 -7.95
N LEU A 366 30.79 -14.86 -7.45
CA LEU A 366 30.41 -15.61 -6.26
C LEU A 366 30.69 -17.11 -6.39
N PHE A 367 30.40 -17.69 -7.58
CA PHE A 367 30.63 -19.11 -7.84
C PHE A 367 32.08 -19.45 -8.24
N TYR A 368 32.89 -18.47 -8.60
CA TYR A 368 34.27 -18.69 -9.00
C TYR A 368 35.23 -18.83 -7.83
N GLU A 369 34.90 -18.28 -6.66
CA GLU A 369 35.74 -18.27 -5.48
C GLU A 369 35.34 -19.38 -4.49
N PRO A 370 36.17 -20.44 -4.28
CA PRO A 370 35.81 -21.62 -3.46
C PRO A 370 35.50 -21.27 -2.00
N ALA A 371 36.08 -20.18 -1.45
CA ALA A 371 35.86 -19.72 -0.08
C ALA A 371 34.40 -19.37 0.17
N ASN A 372 33.67 -18.84 -0.83
CA ASN A 372 32.28 -18.46 -0.71
C ASN A 372 31.34 -19.69 -0.61
N TRP A 373 31.74 -20.84 -1.16
CA TRP A 373 30.92 -22.06 -1.13
C TRP A 373 30.85 -22.69 0.26
N LEU A 374 31.85 -22.47 1.08
CA LEU A 374 31.93 -23.09 2.41
C LEU A 374 30.75 -22.67 3.29
N ALA A 375 30.31 -21.42 3.21
CA ALA A 375 29.16 -20.92 3.96
C ALA A 375 27.86 -21.58 3.50
N PHE A 376 27.63 -21.70 2.18
CA PHE A 376 26.46 -22.38 1.63
C PHE A 376 26.42 -23.85 2.04
N LEU A 377 27.56 -24.55 1.88
CA LEU A 377 27.69 -25.96 2.26
C LEU A 377 27.42 -26.14 3.78
N ALA A 378 27.96 -25.25 4.60
CA ALA A 378 27.74 -25.27 6.06
C ALA A 378 26.25 -25.18 6.43
N TYR A 379 25.48 -24.29 5.78
CA TYR A 379 24.04 -24.17 6.04
C TYR A 379 23.30 -25.48 5.74
N PHE A 380 23.59 -26.13 4.59
CA PHE A 380 22.96 -27.40 4.24
C PHE A 380 23.38 -28.54 5.17
N VAL A 381 24.67 -28.66 5.49
CA VAL A 381 25.17 -29.70 6.39
C VAL A 381 24.59 -29.53 7.78
N VAL A 382 24.59 -28.34 8.34
CA VAL A 382 24.03 -28.04 9.67
C VAL A 382 22.50 -28.25 9.68
N GLY A 383 21.79 -27.74 8.66
CA GLY A 383 20.35 -27.89 8.54
C GLY A 383 19.93 -29.36 8.44
N ALA A 384 20.63 -30.15 7.62
CA ALA A 384 20.38 -31.57 7.48
C ALA A 384 20.73 -32.37 8.76
N SER A 385 21.87 -32.09 9.39
CA SER A 385 22.32 -32.75 10.59
C SER A 385 21.40 -32.50 11.78
N CYS A 386 21.05 -31.23 12.03
CA CYS A 386 20.12 -30.86 13.10
C CYS A 386 18.73 -31.45 12.86
N GLY A 387 18.25 -31.40 11.61
CA GLY A 387 16.97 -31.98 11.22
C GLY A 387 16.93 -33.49 11.34
N TYR A 388 18.03 -34.19 11.04
CA TYR A 388 18.17 -35.64 11.21
C TYR A 388 18.16 -36.04 12.70
N VAL A 389 18.89 -35.32 13.54
CA VAL A 389 18.89 -35.55 15.00
C VAL A 389 17.47 -35.40 15.55
N GLN A 390 16.74 -34.39 15.14
CA GLN A 390 15.35 -34.18 15.56
C GLN A 390 14.42 -35.31 15.09
N LEU A 391 14.59 -35.78 13.83
CA LEU A 391 13.83 -36.90 13.29
C LEU A 391 14.05 -38.15 14.17
N ARG A 392 15.31 -38.47 14.45
CA ARG A 392 15.69 -39.62 15.28
C ARG A 392 15.14 -39.52 16.71
N ASN A 393 15.17 -38.32 17.31
CA ASN A 393 14.63 -38.10 18.63
C ASN A 393 13.10 -38.25 18.67
N THR A 394 12.39 -37.80 17.65
CA THR A 394 10.93 -37.97 17.55
C THR A 394 10.53 -39.41 17.30
N GLU A 395 11.30 -40.18 16.51
CA GLU A 395 11.09 -41.62 16.32
C GLU A 395 11.32 -42.41 17.62
N ALA A 396 12.40 -42.10 18.35
CA ALA A 396 12.68 -42.70 19.64
C ALA A 396 11.57 -42.39 20.68
N ALA A 397 11.10 -41.13 20.72
CA ALA A 397 9.99 -40.76 21.61
C ALA A 397 8.68 -41.46 21.24
N ARG A 398 8.37 -41.63 19.95
CA ARG A 398 7.18 -42.40 19.48
C ARG A 398 7.29 -43.85 19.89
N PHE A 399 8.44 -44.47 19.68
CA PHE A 399 8.68 -45.86 20.07
C PHE A 399 8.44 -46.09 21.57
N VAL A 400 9.00 -45.22 22.42
CA VAL A 400 8.77 -45.28 23.89
C VAL A 400 7.29 -45.07 24.24
N GLN A 401 6.59 -44.22 23.53
CA GLN A 401 5.17 -43.95 23.74
C GLN A 401 4.31 -45.13 23.34
N GLU A 402 4.59 -45.78 22.22
CA GLU A 402 3.91 -47.04 21.79
C GLU A 402 4.15 -48.17 22.76
N GLU A 403 5.38 -48.34 23.29
CA GLU A 403 5.71 -49.32 24.30
C GLU A 403 4.94 -49.09 25.61
N ASN A 404 4.87 -47.82 26.06
CA ASN A 404 4.08 -47.46 27.23
C ASN A 404 2.58 -47.73 27.04
N ASP A 405 2.02 -47.45 25.88
CA ASP A 405 0.62 -47.76 25.59
C ASP A 405 0.35 -49.27 25.54
N LEU A 406 1.29 -50.05 25.04
CA LEU A 406 1.22 -51.49 25.04
C LEU A 406 1.28 -52.07 26.47
N LEU A 407 2.18 -51.54 27.29
CA LEU A 407 2.27 -51.92 28.73
C LEU A 407 0.99 -51.53 29.49
N ARG A 408 0.43 -50.35 29.25
CA ARG A 408 -0.85 -49.94 29.84
C ARG A 408 -2.01 -50.88 29.44
N LYS A 409 -2.08 -51.27 28.16
CA LYS A 409 -3.08 -52.20 27.67
C LYS A 409 -2.91 -53.59 28.32
N ARG A 410 -1.69 -54.08 28.48
CA ARG A 410 -1.41 -55.35 29.20
C ARG A 410 -1.81 -55.26 30.67
N LEU A 411 -1.50 -54.15 31.34
CA LEU A 411 -1.87 -53.92 32.73
C LEU A 411 -3.40 -53.89 32.92
N THR A 412 -4.11 -53.18 32.06
CA THR A 412 -5.58 -53.12 32.11
C THR A 412 -6.21 -54.47 31.83
N PHE A 413 -5.68 -55.22 30.86
CA PHE A 413 -6.13 -56.59 30.58
C PHE A 413 -5.90 -57.56 31.78
N THR A 414 -4.69 -57.56 32.33
CA THR A 414 -4.36 -58.40 33.51
C THR A 414 -5.23 -58.03 34.71
N ARG A 415 -5.47 -56.74 34.93
CA ARG A 415 -6.36 -56.30 36.03
C ARG A 415 -7.80 -56.75 35.85
N LYS A 416 -8.29 -56.69 34.59
CA LYS A 416 -9.64 -57.20 34.29
C LYS A 416 -9.75 -58.70 34.49
N LEU A 417 -8.77 -59.48 34.02
CA LEU A 417 -8.72 -60.94 34.20
C LEU A 417 -8.67 -61.28 35.66
N TYR A 418 -7.92 -60.57 36.49
CA TYR A 418 -7.88 -60.75 37.94
C TYR A 418 -9.21 -60.40 38.58
N GLN A 419 -9.91 -59.38 38.18
CA GLN A 419 -11.24 -59.01 38.67
C GLN A 419 -12.27 -60.08 38.30
N ASP A 420 -12.30 -60.51 37.04
CA ASP A 420 -13.18 -61.61 36.59
C ASP A 420 -12.94 -62.87 37.37
N THR A 421 -11.67 -63.24 37.62
CA THR A 421 -11.33 -64.47 38.46
C THR A 421 -11.75 -64.28 39.88
N LEU A 422 -11.69 -63.10 40.46
CA LEU A 422 -12.20 -62.79 41.81
C LEU A 422 -13.75 -62.95 41.92
N GLU A 423 -14.43 -62.46 40.92
CA GLU A 423 -15.90 -62.57 40.82
C GLU A 423 -16.33 -63.98 40.64
N ASP A 424 -15.67 -64.75 39.79
CA ASP A 424 -15.90 -66.19 39.64
C ASP A 424 -15.67 -66.94 40.96
N LYS A 425 -14.55 -66.65 41.64
CA LYS A 425 -14.26 -67.26 42.96
C LYS A 425 -15.33 -66.90 43.99
N GLN A 426 -15.84 -65.66 43.99
CA GLN A 426 -16.93 -65.26 44.87
C GLN A 426 -18.26 -65.97 44.54
N MET A 427 -18.56 -66.11 43.23
CA MET A 427 -19.74 -66.86 42.78
C MET A 427 -19.65 -68.33 43.18
N PHE A 428 -18.52 -69.00 42.95
CA PHE A 428 -18.32 -70.39 43.39
C PHE A 428 -18.49 -70.50 44.93
N ARG A 429 -17.92 -69.58 45.67
CA ARG A 429 -18.07 -69.58 47.15
C ARG A 429 -19.53 -69.40 47.57
N ARG A 430 -20.33 -68.57 46.92
CA ARG A 430 -21.76 -68.40 47.15
C ARG A 430 -22.54 -69.68 46.82
N GLN A 431 -22.21 -70.34 45.69
CA GLN A 431 -22.85 -71.62 45.31
C GLN A 431 -22.55 -72.72 46.27
N ILE A 432 -21.34 -72.85 46.79
CA ILE A 432 -20.97 -73.86 47.77
C ILE A 432 -21.67 -73.60 49.10
N LEU A 433 -21.73 -72.33 49.55
CA LEU A 433 -22.43 -71.98 50.80
C LEU A 433 -23.94 -72.17 50.68
N GLY A 434 -24.54 -71.75 49.53
CA GLY A 434 -25.98 -71.94 49.28
C GLY A 434 -26.38 -73.43 49.19
N ARG A 435 -25.54 -74.30 48.66
CA ARG A 435 -25.76 -75.78 48.75
C ARG A 435 -25.69 -76.33 50.17
N ARG A 436 -24.78 -75.78 50.98
CA ARG A 436 -24.64 -76.26 52.40
C ARG A 436 -25.87 -75.87 53.22
N ASP A 437 -26.48 -74.73 52.99
CA ASP A 437 -27.72 -74.30 53.66
C ASP A 437 -28.96 -75.07 53.18
N SER A 438 -28.95 -75.58 51.95
CA SER A 438 -30.07 -76.45 51.48
C SER A 438 -29.99 -77.83 51.98
N PHE A 439 -28.81 -78.42 52.34
CA PHE A 439 -28.65 -79.67 53.00
C PHE A 439 -28.99 -79.63 54.48
N GLY A 440 -28.88 -78.47 55.14
CA GLY A 440 -29.25 -78.25 56.53
C GLY A 440 -30.76 -78.18 56.80
N LYS A 441 -31.60 -78.12 55.76
CA LYS A 441 -33.07 -78.10 55.89
C LYS A 441 -33.76 -79.46 55.69
N ILE A 442 -32.99 -80.58 55.55
CA ILE A 442 -33.52 -81.96 55.36
C ILE A 442 -33.35 -82.80 56.58
N TYR A 443 -33.05 -82.25 57.78
CA TYR A 443 -33.13 -82.92 59.02
C TYR A 443 -34.05 -82.21 60.01
#